data_a09a310f4839cd0dabc7b60aa028a619
#
_entry.id   a09a310f4839cd0dabc7b60aa028a619
#
_cell.length_a   1.000
_cell.length_b   1.000
_cell.length_c   1.000
_cell.angle_alpha   90.00
_cell.angle_beta   90.00
_cell.angle_gamma   90.00
#
_symmetry.space_group_name_H-M   'P 1'
#
loop_
_entity.id
_entity.type
_entity.pdbx_description
1 polymer ?
#
loop_
_entity_poly.entity_id
_entity_poly.type
_entity_poly.pdbx_seq_one_letter_code
_entity_poly.pdbx_strand_id
1 'polypeptide(L)'
;TGVAPADDSSQVREEQAYTLGTAAYAWGFTMTELYRVRHVSTTARDELNRFHHFQTLFDPKTSTAAGVVSANNATVYSTAWLDLSIEPVVLDVPPVPDRYYTMNYIDFYQKVENISNLTAGRAGGSYAFTGPGWEGPLPKGVTRVNMATDHMWIIGRTEVKGADDLPAAIAVQTKYALTVLSEWQKGTRNSLGDNRYEAWPAFDVEDPLNWFAALNEALRRNPPYGPDAAVASL
;
A
#
# COMPACT_ATOMS: atom_id res chain seq x y z
N THR A 1 9.54 29.29 49.63
CA THR A 1 9.96 28.96 48.25
C THR A 1 8.70 28.82 47.41
N GLY A 2 8.22 29.98 46.89
CA GLY A 2 7.06 30.00 45.97
C GLY A 2 7.49 29.50 44.58
N VAL A 3 6.76 28.51 44.11
CA VAL A 3 6.76 28.16 42.66
C VAL A 3 6.17 29.36 41.94
N ALA A 4 6.94 29.96 41.02
CA ALA A 4 6.41 31.00 40.17
C ALA A 4 5.16 30.47 39.41
N PRO A 5 4.07 31.21 39.28
CA PRO A 5 2.93 30.77 38.51
C PRO A 5 3.43 30.53 37.08
N ALA A 6 3.05 29.39 36.50
CA ALA A 6 3.31 29.11 35.09
C ALA A 6 2.76 30.29 34.25
N ASP A 7 3.57 30.78 33.33
CA ASP A 7 3.14 31.84 32.45
C ASP A 7 1.87 31.42 31.70
N ASP A 8 0.78 32.17 31.86
CA ASP A 8 -0.55 31.91 31.28
C ASP A 8 -0.45 31.57 29.79
N SER A 9 0.53 32.15 29.08
CA SER A 9 0.83 31.89 27.66
C SER A 9 1.43 30.48 27.42
N SER A 10 2.11 29.89 28.41
CA SER A 10 2.65 28.53 28.32
C SER A 10 1.57 27.48 28.47
N GLN A 11 0.66 27.68 29.41
CA GLN A 11 -0.47 26.78 29.65
C GLN A 11 -1.44 26.75 28.45
N VAL A 12 -1.74 27.92 27.90
CA VAL A 12 -2.58 28.03 26.67
C VAL A 12 -1.94 27.29 25.49
N ARG A 13 -0.63 27.41 25.30
CA ARG A 13 0.07 26.69 24.21
C ARG A 13 0.06 25.17 24.44
N GLU A 14 0.20 24.72 25.67
CA GLU A 14 0.13 23.30 26.02
C GLU A 14 -1.26 22.72 25.74
N GLU A 15 -2.32 23.42 26.14
CA GLU A 15 -3.70 23.01 25.88
C GLU A 15 -4.02 22.98 24.37
N GLN A 16 -3.53 23.98 23.62
CA GLN A 16 -3.66 23.99 22.15
C GLN A 16 -2.90 22.82 21.51
N ALA A 17 -1.65 22.58 21.91
CA ALA A 17 -0.84 21.48 21.41
C ALA A 17 -1.50 20.11 21.69
N TYR A 18 -2.07 19.93 22.89
CA TYR A 18 -2.80 18.73 23.25
C TYR A 18 -4.04 18.53 22.38
N THR A 19 -4.82 19.59 22.20
CA THR A 19 -6.06 19.54 21.39
C THR A 19 -5.75 19.22 19.93
N LEU A 20 -4.80 19.93 19.33
CA LEU A 20 -4.38 19.70 17.94
C LEU A 20 -3.72 18.33 17.76
N GLY A 21 -2.86 17.93 18.68
CA GLY A 21 -2.20 16.62 18.66
C GLY A 21 -3.20 15.47 18.74
N THR A 22 -4.23 15.60 19.58
CA THR A 22 -5.29 14.60 19.71
C THR A 22 -6.12 14.48 18.41
N ALA A 23 -6.46 15.62 17.79
CA ALA A 23 -7.20 15.64 16.53
C ALA A 23 -6.34 15.05 15.38
N ALA A 24 -5.06 15.45 15.30
CA ALA A 24 -4.13 14.92 14.30
C ALA A 24 -3.91 13.41 14.47
N TYR A 25 -3.79 12.94 15.73
CA TYR A 25 -3.67 11.51 16.03
C TYR A 25 -4.89 10.73 15.54
N ALA A 26 -6.09 11.18 15.89
CA ALA A 26 -7.32 10.48 15.52
C ALA A 26 -7.52 10.44 13.99
N TRP A 27 -7.26 11.54 13.30
CA TRP A 27 -7.38 11.61 11.84
C TRP A 27 -6.27 10.86 11.12
N GLY A 28 -5.03 11.04 11.55
CA GLY A 28 -3.84 10.49 10.90
C GLY A 28 -3.55 9.03 11.23
N PHE A 29 -4.32 8.40 12.15
CA PHE A 29 -4.03 7.06 12.66
C PHE A 29 -3.87 6.01 11.55
N THR A 30 -4.80 5.97 10.62
CA THR A 30 -4.79 5.00 9.51
C THR A 30 -3.59 5.19 8.58
N MET A 31 -3.19 6.43 8.31
CA MET A 31 -2.03 6.74 7.47
C MET A 31 -0.72 6.34 8.15
N THR A 32 -0.61 6.62 9.44
CA THR A 32 0.58 6.25 10.22
C THR A 32 0.70 4.74 10.37
N GLU A 33 -0.41 4.02 10.52
CA GLU A 33 -0.41 2.56 10.51
C GLU A 33 -0.01 2.00 9.13
N LEU A 34 -0.48 2.58 8.03
CA LEU A 34 -0.01 2.21 6.69
C LEU A 34 1.48 2.48 6.52
N TYR A 35 1.97 3.61 7.05
CA TYR A 35 3.41 3.91 7.07
C TYR A 35 4.20 2.81 7.80
N ARG A 36 3.76 2.46 9.02
CA ARG A 36 4.39 1.42 9.85
C ARG A 36 4.41 0.07 9.13
N VAL A 37 3.27 -0.36 8.59
CA VAL A 37 3.15 -1.65 7.87
C VAL A 37 4.01 -1.65 6.61
N ARG A 38 4.03 -0.53 5.86
CA ARG A 38 4.92 -0.37 4.72
C ARG A 38 6.39 -0.49 5.13
N HIS A 39 6.80 0.25 6.16
CA HIS A 39 8.17 0.23 6.66
C HIS A 39 8.63 -1.19 7.00
N VAL A 40 7.87 -1.91 7.82
CA VAL A 40 8.18 -3.30 8.19
C VAL A 40 8.25 -4.21 6.96
N SER A 41 7.29 -4.07 6.02
CA SER A 41 7.20 -4.92 4.84
C SER A 41 8.33 -4.67 3.84
N THR A 42 8.69 -3.41 3.60
CA THR A 42 9.69 -3.05 2.59
C THR A 42 11.12 -3.15 3.12
N THR A 43 11.37 -2.79 4.38
CA THR A 43 12.72 -2.89 4.99
C THR A 43 13.18 -4.33 5.13
N ALA A 44 12.27 -5.23 5.52
CA ALA A 44 12.62 -6.65 5.68
C ALA A 44 12.92 -7.37 4.37
N ARG A 45 12.49 -6.82 3.22
CA ARG A 45 12.51 -7.53 1.93
C ARG A 45 13.18 -6.75 0.80
N ASP A 46 13.42 -5.45 0.99
CA ASP A 46 13.92 -4.52 -0.06
C ASP A 46 13.11 -4.63 -1.38
N GLU A 47 11.77 -4.79 -1.25
CA GLU A 47 10.88 -5.12 -2.35
C GLU A 47 9.80 -4.06 -2.55
N LEU A 48 10.19 -2.93 -3.13
CA LEU A 48 9.24 -1.94 -3.64
C LEU A 48 8.87 -2.25 -5.10
N ASN A 49 7.60 -2.05 -5.47
CA ASN A 49 7.07 -2.33 -6.81
C ASN A 49 7.25 -3.80 -7.27
N ARG A 50 7.29 -4.73 -6.35
CA ARG A 50 7.37 -6.17 -6.59
C ARG A 50 6.40 -6.93 -5.72
N PHE A 51 5.92 -8.07 -6.22
CA PHE A 51 5.13 -8.97 -5.41
C PHE A 51 5.99 -9.78 -4.46
N HIS A 52 5.52 -9.85 -3.22
CA HIS A 52 5.83 -10.93 -2.31
C HIS A 52 4.67 -11.91 -2.30
N HIS A 53 4.95 -13.18 -2.56
CA HIS A 53 3.96 -14.26 -2.63
C HIS A 53 4.05 -15.15 -1.40
N PHE A 54 2.96 -15.24 -0.63
CA PHE A 54 2.80 -16.25 0.41
C PHE A 54 2.27 -17.54 -0.26
N GLN A 55 3.09 -18.56 -0.31
CA GLN A 55 2.79 -19.82 -1.00
C GLN A 55 2.23 -20.90 -0.07
N THR A 56 1.76 -20.51 1.09
CA THR A 56 1.10 -21.38 2.06
C THR A 56 -0.22 -20.74 2.49
N LEU A 57 -1.17 -21.59 2.88
CA LEU A 57 -2.37 -21.10 3.55
C LEU A 57 -2.03 -20.64 4.97
N PHE A 58 -2.66 -19.57 5.40
CA PHE A 58 -2.53 -19.09 6.76
C PHE A 58 -3.33 -19.99 7.73
N ASP A 59 -2.73 -20.26 8.85
CA ASP A 59 -3.36 -20.81 10.05
C ASP A 59 -3.23 -19.80 11.21
N PRO A 60 -3.84 -20.01 12.38
CA PRO A 60 -3.75 -19.07 13.49
C PRO A 60 -2.30 -18.77 13.94
N LYS A 61 -1.37 -19.73 13.83
CA LYS A 61 0.03 -19.53 14.25
C LYS A 61 0.81 -18.72 13.21
N THR A 62 0.66 -19.09 11.93
CA THR A 62 1.33 -18.39 10.83
C THR A 62 0.78 -16.99 10.62
N SER A 63 -0.52 -16.76 10.87
CA SER A 63 -1.12 -15.42 10.87
C SER A 63 -0.50 -14.53 11.94
N THR A 64 -0.39 -15.01 13.18
CA THR A 64 0.24 -14.24 14.28
C THR A 64 1.71 -13.95 13.99
N ALA A 65 2.46 -14.93 13.50
CA ALA A 65 3.86 -14.77 13.15
C ALA A 65 4.08 -13.74 12.01
N ALA A 66 3.12 -13.63 11.09
CA ALA A 66 3.14 -12.65 10.00
C ALA A 66 2.59 -11.27 10.41
N GLY A 67 2.15 -11.10 11.66
CA GLY A 67 1.53 -9.86 12.14
C GLY A 67 0.15 -9.57 11.51
N VAL A 68 -0.51 -10.61 10.98
CA VAL A 68 -1.82 -10.50 10.34
C VAL A 68 -2.90 -11.01 11.27
N VAL A 69 -3.87 -10.17 11.57
CA VAL A 69 -5.03 -10.55 12.37
C VAL A 69 -6.06 -11.21 11.44
N SER A 70 -6.40 -12.48 11.72
CA SER A 70 -7.49 -13.18 11.01
C SER A 70 -7.29 -13.33 9.49
N ALA A 71 -6.12 -13.78 9.04
CA ALA A 71 -5.89 -14.07 7.63
C ALA A 71 -6.85 -15.15 7.11
N ASN A 72 -7.29 -14.99 5.85
CA ASN A 72 -8.12 -15.97 5.17
C ASN A 72 -7.32 -17.27 4.92
N ASN A 73 -7.90 -18.41 5.21
CA ASN A 73 -7.28 -19.74 5.05
C ASN A 73 -7.71 -20.48 3.78
N ALA A 74 -8.48 -19.84 2.90
CA ALA A 74 -8.93 -20.41 1.62
C ALA A 74 -8.28 -19.75 0.40
N THR A 75 -7.31 -18.87 0.62
CA THR A 75 -6.59 -18.17 -0.46
C THR A 75 -5.11 -18.07 -0.15
N VAL A 76 -4.27 -18.11 -1.18
CA VAL A 76 -2.88 -17.65 -1.09
C VAL A 76 -2.79 -16.16 -1.35
N TYR A 77 -1.87 -15.47 -0.67
CA TYR A 77 -1.75 -14.01 -0.73
C TYR A 77 -0.56 -13.56 -1.57
N SER A 78 -0.77 -12.48 -2.30
CA SER A 78 0.29 -11.73 -3.00
C SER A 78 0.23 -10.29 -2.52
N THR A 79 1.32 -9.75 -1.97
CA THR A 79 1.33 -8.38 -1.49
C THR A 79 2.42 -7.57 -2.18
N ALA A 80 2.16 -6.30 -2.43
CA ALA A 80 3.14 -5.38 -2.99
C ALA A 80 2.88 -3.95 -2.52
N TRP A 81 3.94 -3.24 -2.13
CA TRP A 81 3.91 -1.80 -1.95
C TRP A 81 4.41 -1.12 -3.22
N LEU A 82 3.61 -0.22 -3.78
CA LEU A 82 3.95 0.51 -4.99
C LEU A 82 4.31 1.96 -4.67
N ASP A 83 5.26 2.47 -5.44
CA ASP A 83 5.62 3.88 -5.51
C ASP A 83 5.51 4.30 -6.98
N LEU A 84 4.59 5.20 -7.26
CA LEU A 84 4.22 5.70 -8.58
C LEU A 84 4.83 7.08 -8.87
N SER A 85 5.66 7.60 -7.95
CA SER A 85 6.19 8.97 -8.02
C SER A 85 7.11 9.23 -9.22
N ILE A 86 7.70 8.17 -9.78
CA ILE A 86 8.60 8.28 -10.94
C ILE A 86 7.84 8.00 -12.24
N GLU A 87 7.16 6.87 -12.30
CA GLU A 87 6.39 6.43 -13.46
C GLU A 87 5.32 5.41 -13.06
N PRO A 88 4.33 5.15 -13.92
CA PRO A 88 3.32 4.12 -13.67
C PRO A 88 3.91 2.74 -13.52
N VAL A 89 3.23 1.91 -12.72
CA VAL A 89 3.53 0.49 -12.56
C VAL A 89 2.40 -0.33 -13.21
N VAL A 90 2.75 -1.23 -14.10
CA VAL A 90 1.81 -2.10 -14.80
C VAL A 90 1.70 -3.43 -14.05
N LEU A 91 0.48 -3.76 -13.64
CA LEU A 91 0.09 -5.07 -13.16
C LEU A 91 -0.37 -5.93 -14.34
N ASP A 92 0.33 -7.02 -14.60
CA ASP A 92 -0.15 -8.06 -15.52
C ASP A 92 -0.84 -9.17 -14.72
N VAL A 93 -2.10 -9.43 -15.07
CA VAL A 93 -2.91 -10.52 -14.52
C VAL A 93 -3.07 -11.58 -15.60
N PRO A 94 -2.66 -12.83 -15.38
CA PRO A 94 -2.86 -13.90 -16.36
C PRO A 94 -4.35 -14.26 -16.50
N PRO A 95 -4.76 -15.03 -17.52
CA PRO A 95 -6.06 -15.66 -17.52
C PRO A 95 -6.26 -16.57 -16.33
N VAL A 96 -7.38 -16.41 -15.60
CA VAL A 96 -7.75 -17.20 -14.42
C VAL A 96 -9.17 -17.75 -14.61
N PRO A 97 -9.34 -18.81 -15.43
CA PRO A 97 -10.67 -19.26 -15.84
C PRO A 97 -11.44 -20.03 -14.76
N ASP A 98 -10.73 -20.66 -13.83
CA ASP A 98 -11.25 -21.73 -12.98
C ASP A 98 -11.42 -21.38 -11.49
N ARG A 99 -10.91 -20.24 -11.02
CA ARG A 99 -10.92 -19.89 -9.60
C ARG A 99 -11.19 -18.41 -9.38
N TYR A 100 -11.50 -18.04 -8.13
CA TYR A 100 -11.58 -16.65 -7.71
C TYR A 100 -10.18 -16.05 -7.58
N TYR A 101 -10.03 -14.81 -8.03
CA TYR A 101 -8.90 -13.96 -7.70
C TYR A 101 -9.35 -12.53 -7.45
N THR A 102 -8.58 -11.81 -6.65
CA THR A 102 -8.70 -10.36 -6.50
C THR A 102 -7.35 -9.74 -6.24
N MET A 103 -7.12 -8.57 -6.81
CA MET A 103 -6.04 -7.65 -6.49
C MET A 103 -6.69 -6.40 -5.89
N ASN A 104 -6.86 -6.39 -4.58
CA ASN A 104 -7.31 -5.19 -3.88
C ASN A 104 -6.16 -4.19 -3.91
N TYR A 105 -6.42 -2.98 -4.36
CA TYR A 105 -5.47 -1.88 -4.31
C TYR A 105 -6.00 -0.79 -3.41
N ILE A 106 -5.11 -0.27 -2.56
CA ILE A 106 -5.44 0.56 -1.42
C ILE A 106 -4.54 1.79 -1.49
N ASP A 107 -5.11 2.98 -1.56
CA ASP A 107 -4.35 4.22 -1.50
C ASP A 107 -3.91 4.56 -0.06
N PHE A 108 -3.15 5.62 0.12
CA PHE A 108 -2.63 5.99 1.43
C PHE A 108 -3.68 6.59 2.38
N TYR A 109 -4.92 6.83 1.88
CA TYR A 109 -6.11 7.22 2.67
C TYR A 109 -7.08 6.04 2.86
N GLN A 110 -6.62 4.81 2.59
CA GLN A 110 -7.38 3.55 2.72
C GLN A 110 -8.62 3.46 1.83
N LYS A 111 -8.69 4.21 0.74
CA LYS A 111 -9.66 3.92 -0.29
C LYS A 111 -9.29 2.61 -0.97
N VAL A 112 -10.22 1.66 -0.95
CA VAL A 112 -10.01 0.30 -1.47
C VAL A 112 -10.85 0.09 -2.72
N GLU A 113 -10.19 -0.33 -3.80
CA GLU A 113 -10.85 -0.82 -5.01
C GLU A 113 -10.20 -2.16 -5.42
N ASN A 114 -10.69 -2.82 -6.47
CA ASN A 114 -10.13 -4.11 -6.86
C ASN A 114 -10.18 -4.39 -8.35
N ILE A 115 -9.21 -5.19 -8.81
CA ILE A 115 -9.19 -5.90 -10.08
C ILE A 115 -9.41 -7.37 -9.75
N SER A 116 -10.54 -7.93 -10.16
CA SER A 116 -10.92 -9.29 -9.84
C SER A 116 -11.66 -9.96 -10.97
N ASN A 117 -11.92 -11.26 -10.87
CA ASN A 117 -12.76 -11.95 -11.84
C ASN A 117 -14.21 -11.40 -11.88
N LEU A 118 -14.65 -10.64 -10.89
CA LEU A 118 -15.97 -10.00 -10.85
C LEU A 118 -15.96 -8.61 -11.52
N THR A 119 -14.86 -7.86 -11.40
CA THR A 119 -14.77 -6.48 -11.93
C THR A 119 -14.07 -6.41 -13.29
N ALA A 120 -13.14 -7.33 -13.58
CA ALA A 120 -12.28 -7.34 -14.75
C ALA A 120 -12.40 -8.63 -15.59
N GLY A 121 -13.17 -9.60 -15.11
CA GLY A 121 -13.37 -10.87 -15.79
C GLY A 121 -12.21 -11.87 -15.59
N ARG A 122 -12.25 -12.97 -16.36
CA ARG A 122 -11.35 -14.11 -16.23
C ARG A 122 -10.26 -14.20 -17.30
N ALA A 123 -10.32 -13.32 -18.29
CA ALA A 123 -9.38 -13.33 -19.42
C ALA A 123 -7.98 -12.81 -19.06
N GLY A 124 -7.84 -12.20 -17.88
CA GLY A 124 -6.63 -11.48 -17.50
C GLY A 124 -6.57 -10.10 -18.16
N GLY A 125 -5.44 -9.42 -18.00
CA GLY A 125 -5.23 -8.10 -18.59
C GLY A 125 -4.03 -7.38 -17.98
N SER A 126 -3.70 -6.24 -18.56
CA SER A 126 -2.66 -5.35 -18.09
C SER A 126 -3.26 -4.04 -17.58
N TYR A 127 -2.91 -3.64 -16.36
CA TYR A 127 -3.49 -2.50 -15.66
C TYR A 127 -2.37 -1.58 -15.18
N ALA A 128 -2.32 -0.35 -15.70
CA ALA A 128 -1.32 0.64 -15.28
C ALA A 128 -1.86 1.48 -14.13
N PHE A 129 -1.29 1.32 -12.95
CA PHE A 129 -1.48 2.25 -11.85
C PHE A 129 -0.68 3.53 -12.12
N THR A 130 -1.37 4.66 -12.17
CA THR A 130 -0.77 5.97 -12.44
C THR A 130 -0.91 6.85 -11.21
N GLY A 131 0.17 7.52 -10.81
CA GLY A 131 0.16 8.50 -9.73
C GLY A 131 -0.67 9.76 -10.06
N PRO A 132 -0.92 10.62 -9.07
CA PRO A 132 -1.66 11.86 -9.25
C PRO A 132 -1.03 12.73 -10.34
N GLY A 133 -1.88 13.24 -11.26
CA GLY A 133 -1.42 14.15 -12.32
C GLY A 133 -0.60 13.51 -13.44
N TRP A 134 -0.40 12.20 -13.46
CA TRP A 134 0.25 11.55 -14.59
C TRP A 134 -0.68 11.48 -15.80
N GLU A 135 -0.33 12.14 -16.90
CA GLU A 135 -1.16 12.26 -18.13
C GLU A 135 -0.53 11.60 -19.36
N GLY A 136 0.59 10.91 -19.20
CA GLY A 136 1.28 10.25 -20.32
C GLY A 136 0.41 9.22 -21.05
N PRO A 137 0.77 8.87 -22.30
CA PRO A 137 0.06 7.85 -23.07
C PRO A 137 0.38 6.44 -22.54
N LEU A 138 -0.64 5.57 -22.54
CA LEU A 138 -0.47 4.16 -22.27
C LEU A 138 -0.42 3.33 -23.56
N PRO A 139 0.31 2.21 -23.56
CA PRO A 139 0.30 1.27 -24.68
C PRO A 139 -1.10 0.71 -24.94
N LYS A 140 -1.36 0.33 -26.19
CA LYS A 140 -2.63 -0.31 -26.57
C LYS A 140 -2.87 -1.59 -25.77
N GLY A 141 -4.06 -1.73 -25.20
CA GLY A 141 -4.45 -2.91 -24.42
C GLY A 141 -4.12 -2.80 -22.93
N VAL A 142 -3.49 -1.72 -22.49
CA VAL A 142 -3.27 -1.44 -21.06
C VAL A 142 -4.41 -0.56 -20.53
N THR A 143 -5.08 -1.02 -19.48
CA THR A 143 -6.15 -0.29 -18.80
C THR A 143 -5.54 0.66 -17.77
N ARG A 144 -5.92 1.94 -17.79
CA ARG A 144 -5.49 2.94 -16.82
C ARG A 144 -6.25 2.77 -15.50
N VAL A 145 -5.52 2.81 -14.38
CA VAL A 145 -6.06 2.89 -13.03
C VAL A 145 -5.46 4.13 -12.37
N ASN A 146 -6.23 5.20 -12.25
CA ASN A 146 -5.76 6.45 -11.64
C ASN A 146 -5.77 6.32 -10.11
N MET A 147 -4.60 6.49 -9.49
CA MET A 147 -4.47 6.56 -8.04
C MET A 147 -4.51 8.01 -7.57
N ALA A 148 -5.10 8.25 -6.42
CA ALA A 148 -5.13 9.57 -5.79
C ALA A 148 -3.86 9.87 -4.98
N THR A 149 -3.02 8.86 -4.72
CA THR A 149 -1.74 8.97 -4.01
C THR A 149 -0.63 8.30 -4.81
N ASP A 150 0.61 8.78 -4.65
CA ASP A 150 1.78 8.18 -5.29
C ASP A 150 2.16 6.82 -4.68
N HIS A 151 1.78 6.60 -3.42
CA HIS A 151 2.05 5.34 -2.73
C HIS A 151 0.76 4.57 -2.53
N MET A 152 0.83 3.25 -2.73
CA MET A 152 -0.32 2.37 -2.60
C MET A 152 0.10 0.95 -2.20
N TRP A 153 -0.85 0.20 -1.69
CA TRP A 153 -0.67 -1.20 -1.31
C TRP A 153 -1.57 -2.12 -2.12
N ILE A 154 -1.02 -3.21 -2.66
CA ILE A 154 -1.79 -4.30 -3.27
C ILE A 154 -1.85 -5.48 -2.31
N ILE A 155 -3.07 -5.99 -2.09
CA ILE A 155 -3.35 -7.25 -1.41
C ILE A 155 -4.08 -8.17 -2.39
N GLY A 156 -3.32 -9.03 -3.04
CA GLY A 156 -3.84 -10.04 -3.94
C GLY A 156 -4.26 -11.30 -3.18
N ARG A 157 -5.33 -11.94 -3.63
CA ARG A 157 -5.81 -13.24 -3.14
C ARG A 157 -6.14 -14.15 -4.32
N THR A 158 -5.68 -15.38 -4.26
CA THR A 158 -5.99 -16.44 -5.24
C THR A 158 -6.58 -17.63 -4.50
N GLU A 159 -7.78 -18.04 -4.91
CA GLU A 159 -8.54 -19.14 -4.27
C GLU A 159 -7.79 -20.46 -4.32
N VAL A 160 -7.87 -21.19 -3.21
CA VAL A 160 -7.41 -22.57 -3.06
C VAL A 160 -8.61 -23.43 -2.70
N LYS A 161 -8.96 -24.39 -3.57
CA LYS A 161 -10.16 -25.24 -3.46
C LYS A 161 -9.97 -26.49 -2.62
N GLY A 162 -8.98 -26.50 -1.76
CA GLY A 162 -8.60 -27.61 -0.90
C GLY A 162 -7.10 -27.88 -0.93
N ALA A 163 -6.60 -28.75 -0.07
CA ALA A 163 -5.17 -28.96 0.10
C ALA A 163 -4.45 -29.38 -1.20
N ASP A 164 -5.08 -30.24 -1.99
CA ASP A 164 -4.50 -30.76 -3.23
C ASP A 164 -4.47 -29.70 -4.36
N ASP A 165 -5.24 -28.62 -4.24
CA ASP A 165 -5.30 -27.53 -5.22
C ASP A 165 -4.24 -26.44 -4.99
N LEU A 166 -3.55 -26.44 -3.86
CA LEU A 166 -2.55 -25.42 -3.52
C LEU A 166 -1.48 -25.24 -4.61
N PRO A 167 -0.89 -26.29 -5.21
CA PRO A 167 0.08 -26.11 -6.30
C PRO A 167 -0.51 -25.40 -7.53
N ALA A 168 -1.77 -25.64 -7.86
CA ALA A 168 -2.45 -24.98 -8.98
C ALA A 168 -2.72 -23.51 -8.70
N ALA A 169 -3.09 -23.16 -7.46
CA ALA A 169 -3.24 -21.76 -7.03
C ALA A 169 -1.90 -21.01 -7.07
N ILE A 170 -0.81 -21.61 -6.60
CA ILE A 170 0.55 -21.07 -6.67
C ILE A 170 0.98 -20.86 -8.13
N ALA A 171 0.66 -21.79 -9.03
CA ALA A 171 0.98 -21.67 -10.45
C ALA A 171 0.27 -20.48 -11.15
N VAL A 172 -0.89 -20.08 -10.65
CA VAL A 172 -1.54 -18.82 -11.06
C VAL A 172 -0.84 -17.62 -10.43
N GLN A 173 -0.64 -17.67 -9.11
CA GLN A 173 -0.05 -16.60 -8.32
C GLN A 173 1.30 -16.13 -8.86
N THR A 174 2.19 -17.07 -9.23
CA THR A 174 3.53 -16.77 -9.75
C THR A 174 3.53 -16.12 -11.13
N LYS A 175 2.39 -16.02 -11.80
CA LYS A 175 2.24 -15.34 -13.09
C LYS A 175 1.81 -13.88 -12.96
N TYR A 176 1.41 -13.43 -11.78
CA TYR A 176 1.19 -12.01 -11.57
C TYR A 176 2.51 -11.27 -11.65
N ALA A 177 2.54 -10.18 -12.39
CA ALA A 177 3.75 -9.41 -12.58
C ALA A 177 3.50 -7.92 -12.34
N LEU A 178 4.48 -7.26 -11.72
CA LEU A 178 4.54 -5.81 -11.61
C LEU A 178 5.77 -5.33 -12.36
N THR A 179 5.59 -4.36 -13.24
CA THR A 179 6.67 -3.85 -14.10
C THR A 179 6.48 -2.35 -14.27
N VAL A 180 7.52 -1.56 -14.10
CA VAL A 180 7.44 -0.13 -14.41
C VAL A 180 7.17 0.06 -15.90
N LEU A 181 6.43 1.11 -16.25
CA LEU A 181 5.91 1.30 -17.60
C LEU A 181 6.99 1.32 -18.67
N SER A 182 8.13 1.96 -18.39
CA SER A 182 9.25 2.06 -19.32
C SER A 182 9.86 0.68 -19.67
N GLU A 183 9.94 -0.22 -18.68
CA GLU A 183 10.41 -1.59 -18.88
C GLU A 183 9.34 -2.48 -19.52
N TRP A 184 8.09 -2.29 -19.15
CA TRP A 184 6.97 -3.01 -19.74
C TRP A 184 6.88 -2.77 -21.26
N GLN A 185 7.11 -1.52 -21.70
CA GLN A 185 7.15 -1.14 -23.12
C GLN A 185 8.30 -1.81 -23.90
N LYS A 186 9.40 -2.14 -23.22
CA LYS A 186 10.52 -2.91 -23.81
C LYS A 186 10.26 -4.42 -23.85
N GLY A 187 9.11 -4.88 -23.32
CA GLY A 187 8.78 -6.30 -23.22
C GLY A 187 9.37 -7.01 -22.00
N THR A 188 10.03 -6.29 -21.11
CA THR A 188 10.53 -6.83 -19.83
C THR A 188 9.36 -7.09 -18.88
N ARG A 189 9.54 -8.00 -17.91
CA ARG A 189 8.56 -8.29 -16.86
C ARG A 189 9.26 -8.35 -15.50
N ASN A 190 8.51 -8.01 -14.43
CA ASN A 190 9.01 -7.96 -13.05
C ASN A 190 10.27 -7.10 -12.91
N SER A 191 10.30 -5.95 -13.56
CA SER A 191 11.46 -5.05 -13.58
C SER A 191 11.10 -3.65 -13.08
N LEU A 192 12.02 -3.07 -12.33
CA LEU A 192 12.00 -1.67 -11.89
C LEU A 192 12.85 -0.77 -12.81
N GLY A 193 13.55 -1.34 -13.79
CA GLY A 193 14.54 -0.63 -14.58
C GLY A 193 15.63 -0.03 -13.71
N ASP A 194 16.05 1.18 -14.07
CA ASP A 194 17.06 1.96 -13.34
C ASP A 194 16.47 2.92 -12.32
N ASN A 195 15.15 2.84 -12.03
CA ASN A 195 14.49 3.73 -11.09
C ASN A 195 15.11 3.61 -9.69
N ARG A 196 15.28 4.76 -9.05
CA ARG A 196 15.75 4.89 -7.68
C ARG A 196 14.73 5.69 -6.89
N TYR A 197 14.04 5.00 -6.00
CA TYR A 197 13.00 5.59 -5.16
C TYR A 197 13.61 6.16 -3.88
N GLU A 198 13.06 7.30 -3.45
CA GLU A 198 13.49 7.93 -2.21
C GLU A 198 13.16 7.03 -1.01
N ALA A 199 14.15 6.72 -0.20
CA ALA A 199 13.94 5.94 1.03
C ALA A 199 13.03 6.71 2.01
N TRP A 200 12.16 5.98 2.69
CA TRP A 200 11.36 6.56 3.77
C TRP A 200 12.15 6.50 5.07
N PRO A 201 12.05 7.52 5.95
CA PRO A 201 12.59 7.44 7.30
C PRO A 201 12.10 6.19 8.02
N ALA A 202 12.94 5.66 8.92
CA ALA A 202 12.56 4.52 9.76
C ALA A 202 11.39 4.88 10.66
N PHE A 203 10.53 3.92 10.93
CA PHE A 203 9.46 4.08 11.92
C PHE A 203 9.97 3.57 13.27
N ASP A 204 10.15 4.48 14.23
CA ASP A 204 10.57 4.16 15.58
C ASP A 204 9.35 4.09 16.52
N VAL A 205 9.04 2.88 16.99
CA VAL A 205 7.89 2.62 17.87
C VAL A 205 8.17 3.06 19.34
N GLU A 206 9.44 3.23 19.70
CA GLU A 206 9.84 3.61 21.06
C GLU A 206 9.80 5.13 21.27
N ASP A 207 9.83 5.92 20.19
CA ASP A 207 9.68 7.38 20.25
C ASP A 207 8.24 7.81 19.98
N PRO A 208 7.50 8.29 21.01
CA PRO A 208 6.11 8.74 20.83
C PRO A 208 5.95 9.90 19.82
N LEU A 209 7.00 10.71 19.62
CA LEU A 209 6.98 11.81 18.66
C LEU A 209 7.23 11.34 17.24
N ASN A 210 7.82 10.17 17.06
CA ASN A 210 8.03 9.59 15.74
C ASN A 210 6.72 9.33 14.99
N TRP A 211 5.64 9.10 15.74
CA TRP A 211 4.30 8.95 15.16
C TRP A 211 3.90 10.19 14.33
N PHE A 212 4.10 11.40 14.87
CA PHE A 212 3.80 12.65 14.16
C PHE A 212 4.78 12.92 13.03
N ALA A 213 6.06 12.56 13.21
CA ALA A 213 7.05 12.66 12.14
C ALA A 213 6.69 11.75 10.96
N ALA A 214 6.25 10.52 11.24
CA ALA A 214 5.77 9.58 10.23
C ALA A 214 4.50 10.09 9.53
N LEU A 215 3.55 10.68 10.28
CA LEU A 215 2.37 11.31 9.69
C LEU A 215 2.75 12.44 8.74
N ASN A 216 3.65 13.35 9.16
CA ASN A 216 4.12 14.45 8.33
C ASN A 216 4.80 13.94 7.04
N GLU A 217 5.63 12.91 7.15
CA GLU A 217 6.28 12.32 5.97
C GLU A 217 5.28 11.63 5.04
N ALA A 218 4.29 10.94 5.60
CA ALA A 218 3.20 10.33 4.83
C ALA A 218 2.41 11.39 4.05
N LEU A 219 2.06 12.51 4.69
CA LEU A 219 1.35 13.63 4.08
C LEU A 219 2.19 14.34 3.00
N ARG A 220 3.50 14.52 3.25
CA ARG A 220 4.41 15.11 2.28
C ARG A 220 4.45 14.31 0.97
N ARG A 221 4.47 12.98 1.09
CA ARG A 221 4.54 12.07 -0.08
C ARG A 221 3.19 11.79 -0.72
N ASN A 222 2.14 11.85 0.07
CA ASN A 222 0.78 11.60 -0.37
C ASN A 222 -0.11 12.75 0.09
N PRO A 223 -0.06 13.91 -0.60
CA PRO A 223 -0.88 15.06 -0.23
C PRO A 223 -2.36 14.69 -0.13
N PRO A 224 -3.08 15.25 0.86
CA PRO A 224 -4.49 14.98 1.04
C PRO A 224 -5.33 15.45 -0.14
N TYR A 225 -6.35 14.68 -0.45
CA TYR A 225 -7.29 14.96 -1.53
C TYR A 225 -8.75 14.81 -1.08
N GLY A 226 -9.69 15.34 -1.87
CA GLY A 226 -11.11 15.26 -1.54
C GLY A 226 -11.44 15.86 -0.16
N PRO A 227 -12.25 15.19 0.67
CA PRO A 227 -12.60 15.67 2.01
C PRO A 227 -11.41 15.82 2.94
N ASP A 228 -10.38 14.97 2.81
CA ASP A 228 -9.19 14.99 3.67
C ASP A 228 -8.34 16.25 3.48
N ALA A 229 -8.38 16.87 2.30
CA ALA A 229 -7.69 18.14 2.04
C ALA A 229 -8.21 19.27 2.94
N ALA A 230 -9.49 19.28 3.29
CA ALA A 230 -10.07 20.27 4.19
C ALA A 230 -9.62 20.07 5.64
N VAL A 231 -9.45 18.82 6.09
CA VAL A 231 -8.99 18.50 7.45
C VAL A 231 -7.52 18.84 7.63
N ALA A 232 -6.69 18.53 6.64
CA ALA A 232 -5.24 18.80 6.70
C ALA A 232 -4.90 20.31 6.67
N SER A 233 -5.87 21.18 6.36
CA SER A 233 -5.70 22.64 6.37
C SER A 233 -6.01 23.31 7.72
N LEU A 234 -6.50 22.55 8.70
CA LEU A 234 -6.78 22.99 10.06
C LEU A 234 -5.56 22.90 10.95
#